data_47dd3ef040bb4c566b415b9965fd29db
#
_entry.id   47dd3ef040bb4c566b415b9965fd29db
#
_cell.length_a   1.000
_cell.length_b   1.000
_cell.length_c   1.000
_cell.angle_alpha   90.00
_cell.angle_beta   90.00
_cell.angle_gamma   90.00
#
_symmetry.space_group_name_H-M   'P 1'
#
loop_
_entity.id
_entity.type
_entity.pdbx_description
1 polymer ?
#
loop_
_entity_poly.entity_id
_entity_poly.type
_entity_poly.pdbx_seq_one_letter_code
_entity_poly.pdbx_strand_id
1 'polypeptide(L)'
;MKFIIASDIHGDEAGCRAVLDAAQREGADKILLLGDILYHGPRNDLPPYYAPKKVIEMLNAASDKLICVRGNCEAEVDQMVLNFPVMSDTAVVYDSERDVTLFMTHGHKLSPDNLPPLAHGTLFLSGHTHVPRFEEKGGIACLNPGSVSIPKENNPRSYAVYDSGEIRVQDFAGNILFYGSVL
;
A
#
# COMPACT_ATOMS: atom_id res chain seq x y z
N MET A 1 -9.29 -14.43 3.17
CA MET A 1 -7.89 -13.93 3.22
C MET A 1 -7.86 -12.55 3.89
N LYS A 2 -6.75 -12.25 4.63
CA LYS A 2 -6.55 -10.94 5.27
C LYS A 2 -5.25 -10.30 4.82
N PHE A 3 -5.30 -9.03 4.38
CA PHE A 3 -4.13 -8.29 3.91
C PHE A 3 -4.00 -6.94 4.59
N ILE A 4 -2.76 -6.55 4.91
CA ILE A 4 -2.42 -5.15 5.17
C ILE A 4 -2.05 -4.52 3.83
N ILE A 5 -2.58 -3.33 3.56
CA ILE A 5 -2.30 -2.56 2.35
C ILE A 5 -1.67 -1.24 2.79
N ALA A 6 -0.46 -0.98 2.35
CA ALA A 6 0.30 0.21 2.73
C ALA A 6 1.01 0.82 1.52
N SER A 7 1.30 2.10 1.58
CA SER A 7 1.94 2.86 0.51
C SER A 7 2.82 3.97 1.05
N ASP A 8 3.75 4.42 0.21
CA ASP A 8 4.48 5.66 0.43
C ASP A 8 5.23 5.68 1.77
N ILE A 9 6.11 4.67 1.98
CA ILE A 9 6.98 4.51 3.15
C ILE A 9 8.11 5.55 3.12
N HIS A 10 8.64 5.84 1.93
CA HIS A 10 9.67 6.86 1.70
C HIS A 10 10.86 6.79 2.65
N GLY A 11 11.31 5.58 3.01
CA GLY A 11 12.46 5.37 3.88
C GLY A 11 12.23 5.66 5.36
N ASP A 12 10.98 5.88 5.79
CA ASP A 12 10.63 6.12 7.19
C ASP A 12 10.63 4.81 8.00
N GLU A 13 11.57 4.68 8.92
CA GLU A 13 11.70 3.50 9.79
C GLU A 13 10.45 3.30 10.66
N ALA A 14 9.93 4.37 11.24
CA ALA A 14 8.81 4.29 12.16
C ALA A 14 7.51 3.88 11.44
N GLY A 15 7.27 4.41 10.22
CA GLY A 15 6.15 4.01 9.38
C GLY A 15 6.25 2.55 8.93
N CYS A 16 7.43 2.13 8.49
CA CYS A 16 7.68 0.74 8.12
C CYS A 16 7.42 -0.23 9.28
N ARG A 17 7.96 0.06 10.46
CA ARG A 17 7.73 -0.73 11.68
C ARG A 17 6.25 -0.81 12.03
N ALA A 18 5.55 0.32 11.99
CA ALA A 18 4.11 0.36 12.29
C ALA A 18 3.27 -0.51 11.34
N VAL A 19 3.66 -0.60 10.05
CA VAL A 19 3.01 -1.51 9.09
C VAL A 19 3.24 -2.98 9.46
N LEU A 20 4.48 -3.36 9.80
CA LEU A 20 4.81 -4.73 10.19
C LEU A 20 4.11 -5.12 11.49
N ASP A 21 4.08 -4.22 12.48
CA ASP A 21 3.37 -4.43 13.74
C ASP A 21 1.85 -4.55 13.52
N ALA A 22 1.29 -3.75 12.61
CA ALA A 22 -0.11 -3.86 12.21
C ALA A 22 -0.40 -5.23 11.56
N ALA A 23 0.47 -5.71 10.67
CA ALA A 23 0.31 -7.01 10.04
C ALA A 23 0.34 -8.16 11.07
N GLN A 24 1.22 -8.08 12.06
CA GLN A 24 1.26 -9.06 13.13
C GLN A 24 0.01 -8.99 14.02
N ARG A 25 -0.40 -7.80 14.43
CA ARG A 25 -1.58 -7.57 15.28
C ARG A 25 -2.87 -8.05 14.62
N GLU A 26 -3.03 -7.80 13.33
CA GLU A 26 -4.19 -8.20 12.53
C GLU A 26 -4.16 -9.69 12.14
N GLY A 27 -3.03 -10.36 12.28
CA GLY A 27 -2.86 -11.73 11.79
C GLY A 27 -2.94 -11.80 10.26
N ALA A 28 -2.36 -10.82 9.56
CA ALA A 28 -2.45 -10.72 8.12
C ALA A 28 -1.67 -11.84 7.40
N ASP A 29 -2.26 -12.38 6.35
CA ASP A 29 -1.64 -13.39 5.49
C ASP A 29 -0.50 -12.80 4.67
N LYS A 30 -0.71 -11.60 4.11
CA LYS A 30 0.26 -10.84 3.30
C LYS A 30 0.17 -9.34 3.58
N ILE A 31 1.24 -8.64 3.19
CA ILE A 31 1.33 -7.18 3.17
C ILE A 31 1.47 -6.76 1.70
N LEU A 32 0.55 -5.93 1.24
CA LEU A 32 0.54 -5.39 -0.11
C LEU A 32 1.14 -3.98 -0.07
N LEU A 33 2.32 -3.81 -0.66
CA LEU A 33 3.01 -2.52 -0.72
C LEU A 33 2.78 -1.88 -2.09
N LEU A 34 2.26 -0.67 -2.09
CA LEU A 34 1.89 0.03 -3.33
C LEU A 34 3.01 0.95 -3.86
N GLY A 35 4.26 0.72 -3.46
CA GLY A 35 5.43 1.44 -3.96
C GLY A 35 5.87 2.63 -3.11
N ASP A 36 6.89 3.35 -3.59
CA ASP A 36 7.58 4.46 -2.95
C ASP A 36 8.14 4.06 -1.57
N ILE A 37 9.04 3.06 -1.57
CA ILE A 37 9.52 2.38 -0.35
C ILE A 37 10.70 3.09 0.29
N LEU A 38 11.78 3.34 -0.46
CA LEU A 38 13.07 3.75 0.14
C LEU A 38 13.37 5.24 -0.04
N TYR A 39 13.15 5.80 -1.23
CA TYR A 39 13.49 7.18 -1.53
C TYR A 39 12.34 8.14 -1.17
N HIS A 40 12.69 9.24 -0.49
CA HIS A 40 11.70 10.23 -0.07
C HIS A 40 11.07 11.02 -1.24
N GLY A 41 11.71 11.01 -2.42
CA GLY A 41 11.30 11.80 -3.58
C GLY A 41 11.78 13.25 -3.51
N PRO A 42 12.11 13.87 -4.67
CA PRO A 42 12.76 15.19 -4.69
C PRO A 42 11.82 16.35 -4.30
N ARG A 43 10.52 16.09 -4.22
CA ARG A 43 9.49 17.10 -3.91
C ARG A 43 9.00 17.07 -2.46
N ASN A 44 9.45 16.08 -1.67
CA ASN A 44 9.04 15.92 -0.29
C ASN A 44 10.21 16.29 0.64
N ASP A 45 9.90 16.81 1.80
CA ASP A 45 10.86 16.88 2.89
C ASP A 45 11.19 15.46 3.39
N LEU A 46 12.34 15.32 4.03
CA LEU A 46 12.70 14.04 4.64
C LEU A 46 11.70 13.67 5.73
N PRO A 47 11.19 12.42 5.73
CA PRO A 47 10.41 11.94 6.86
C PRO A 47 11.18 12.07 8.17
N PRO A 48 10.51 12.30 9.31
CA PRO A 48 11.17 12.50 10.60
C PRO A 48 12.10 11.34 11.02
N TYR A 49 11.78 10.12 10.60
CA TYR A 49 12.56 8.91 10.92
C TYR A 49 13.16 8.30 9.66
N TYR A 50 13.71 9.13 8.77
CA TYR A 50 14.30 8.68 7.51
C TYR A 50 15.55 7.84 7.77
N ALA A 51 15.44 6.54 7.58
CA ALA A 51 16.49 5.55 7.79
C ALA A 51 16.35 4.38 6.80
N PRO A 52 16.55 4.60 5.48
CA PRO A 52 16.25 3.60 4.45
C PRO A 52 16.99 2.28 4.64
N LYS A 53 18.22 2.28 5.21
CA LYS A 53 18.94 1.04 5.52
C LYS A 53 18.19 0.17 6.54
N LYS A 54 17.55 0.76 7.54
CA LYS A 54 16.72 0.02 8.49
C LYS A 54 15.42 -0.48 7.88
N VAL A 55 14.82 0.31 6.96
CA VAL A 55 13.65 -0.14 6.18
C VAL A 55 14.01 -1.37 5.35
N ILE A 56 15.17 -1.38 4.68
CA ILE A 56 15.69 -2.54 3.94
C ILE A 56 15.79 -3.77 4.84
N GLU A 57 16.43 -3.63 6.00
CA GLU A 57 16.60 -4.74 6.97
C GLU A 57 15.26 -5.33 7.41
N MET A 58 14.31 -4.46 7.78
CA MET A 58 12.97 -4.87 8.24
C MET A 58 12.16 -5.55 7.15
N LEU A 59 12.11 -4.98 5.94
CA LEU A 59 11.34 -5.55 4.84
C LEU A 59 11.95 -6.85 4.32
N ASN A 60 13.28 -6.95 4.25
CA ASN A 60 13.96 -8.18 3.87
C ASN A 60 13.70 -9.31 4.86
N ALA A 61 13.61 -9.01 6.16
CA ALA A 61 13.24 -9.99 7.19
C ALA A 61 11.79 -10.50 7.05
N ALA A 62 10.91 -9.74 6.41
CA ALA A 62 9.50 -10.06 6.18
C ALA A 62 9.20 -10.40 4.71
N SER A 63 10.22 -10.64 3.88
CA SER A 63 10.10 -10.73 2.41
C SER A 63 9.11 -11.81 1.93
N ASP A 64 8.97 -12.90 2.67
CA ASP A 64 8.02 -13.98 2.38
C ASP A 64 6.54 -13.55 2.49
N LYS A 65 6.26 -12.46 3.20
CA LYS A 65 4.91 -11.91 3.36
C LYS A 65 4.60 -10.75 2.42
N LEU A 66 5.58 -10.24 1.67
CA LEU A 66 5.42 -9.03 0.87
C LEU A 66 5.02 -9.32 -0.57
N ILE A 67 4.06 -8.53 -1.07
CA ILE A 67 3.77 -8.36 -2.49
C ILE A 67 3.87 -6.85 -2.77
N CYS A 68 4.72 -6.47 -3.72
CA CYS A 68 5.00 -5.07 -3.97
C CYS A 68 4.85 -4.70 -5.43
N VAL A 69 4.41 -3.48 -5.70
CA VAL A 69 4.45 -2.84 -7.02
C VAL A 69 5.40 -1.65 -7.00
N ARG A 70 5.90 -1.28 -8.18
CA ARG A 70 6.79 -0.14 -8.39
C ARG A 70 6.05 1.17 -8.22
N GLY A 71 6.57 2.08 -7.41
CA GLY A 71 6.20 3.48 -7.39
C GLY A 71 7.02 4.34 -8.37
N ASN A 72 6.85 5.64 -8.28
CA ASN A 72 7.65 6.57 -9.10
C ASN A 72 9.04 6.86 -8.52
N CYS A 73 9.29 6.47 -7.29
CA CYS A 73 10.58 6.65 -6.63
C CYS A 73 11.49 5.42 -6.68
N GLU A 74 10.99 4.24 -7.07
CA GLU A 74 11.81 3.05 -7.20
C GLU A 74 12.77 3.13 -8.38
N ALA A 75 14.03 2.81 -8.11
CA ALA A 75 15.10 2.66 -9.09
C ALA A 75 15.65 1.22 -9.08
N GLU A 76 16.43 0.87 -10.11
CA GLU A 76 17.06 -0.46 -10.21
C GLU A 76 17.93 -0.80 -8.99
N VAL A 77 18.53 0.22 -8.34
CA VAL A 77 19.33 0.04 -7.13
C VAL A 77 18.49 -0.47 -5.94
N ASP A 78 17.20 -0.16 -5.89
CA ASP A 78 16.32 -0.64 -4.81
C ASP A 78 16.12 -2.16 -4.92
N GLN A 79 15.98 -2.68 -6.16
CA GLN A 79 15.92 -4.12 -6.40
C GLN A 79 17.23 -4.85 -6.04
N MET A 80 18.37 -4.16 -6.05
CA MET A 80 19.65 -4.77 -5.67
C MET A 80 19.77 -5.01 -4.15
N VAL A 81 18.98 -4.30 -3.34
CA VAL A 81 19.04 -4.35 -1.88
C VAL A 81 17.80 -4.95 -1.22
N LEU A 82 16.69 -5.07 -1.97
CA LEU A 82 15.44 -5.68 -1.50
C LEU A 82 15.31 -7.12 -2.02
N ASN A 83 15.04 -8.06 -1.12
CA ASN A 83 14.98 -9.50 -1.39
C ASN A 83 13.61 -9.99 -1.91
N PHE A 84 12.79 -9.07 -2.41
CA PHE A 84 11.48 -9.34 -3.03
C PHE A 84 11.28 -8.44 -4.25
N PRO A 85 10.43 -8.81 -5.23
CA PRO A 85 10.23 -8.01 -6.43
C PRO A 85 9.62 -6.64 -6.11
N VAL A 86 10.23 -5.56 -6.64
CA VAL A 86 9.75 -4.17 -6.43
C VAL A 86 9.61 -3.39 -7.73
N MET A 87 9.92 -4.00 -8.89
CA MET A 87 10.00 -3.28 -10.17
C MET A 87 8.80 -3.53 -11.09
N SER A 88 7.78 -4.27 -10.66
CA SER A 88 6.56 -4.50 -11.45
C SER A 88 5.61 -3.32 -11.33
N ASP A 89 5.19 -2.72 -12.44
CA ASP A 89 4.23 -1.58 -12.44
C ASP A 89 2.86 -1.96 -11.86
N THR A 90 2.49 -3.24 -11.98
CA THR A 90 1.21 -3.77 -11.49
C THR A 90 1.39 -5.18 -10.92
N ALA A 91 0.47 -5.56 -10.03
CA ALA A 91 0.32 -6.94 -9.56
C ALA A 91 -1.17 -7.26 -9.38
N VAL A 92 -1.49 -8.55 -9.41
CA VAL A 92 -2.85 -9.03 -9.17
C VAL A 92 -2.80 -10.06 -8.06
N VAL A 93 -3.66 -9.88 -7.06
CA VAL A 93 -3.91 -10.85 -6.00
C VAL A 93 -5.36 -11.29 -6.10
N TYR A 94 -5.59 -12.60 -6.01
CA TYR A 94 -6.94 -13.15 -6.11
C TYR A 94 -7.34 -13.81 -4.78
N ASP A 95 -8.40 -13.29 -4.18
CA ASP A 95 -9.06 -13.91 -3.03
C ASP A 95 -10.11 -14.92 -3.53
N SER A 96 -9.69 -16.18 -3.64
CA SER A 96 -10.53 -17.26 -4.15
C SER A 96 -11.71 -17.63 -3.23
N GLU A 97 -11.68 -17.24 -1.96
CA GLU A 97 -12.78 -17.49 -1.02
C GLU A 97 -13.95 -16.55 -1.24
N ARG A 98 -13.64 -15.37 -1.78
CA ARG A 98 -14.62 -14.28 -2.02
C ARG A 98 -14.83 -13.96 -3.49
N ASP A 99 -14.08 -14.60 -4.37
CA ASP A 99 -14.07 -14.30 -5.81
C ASP A 99 -13.74 -12.83 -6.11
N VAL A 100 -12.79 -12.26 -5.34
CA VAL A 100 -12.38 -10.88 -5.46
C VAL A 100 -10.99 -10.78 -6.08
N THR A 101 -10.87 -10.00 -7.14
CA THR A 101 -9.58 -9.63 -7.73
C THR A 101 -9.10 -8.29 -7.13
N LEU A 102 -7.91 -8.29 -6.54
CA LEU A 102 -7.23 -7.07 -6.09
C LEU A 102 -6.20 -6.70 -7.15
N PHE A 103 -6.40 -5.58 -7.83
CA PHE A 103 -5.48 -5.04 -8.82
C PHE A 103 -4.62 -3.95 -8.17
N MET A 104 -3.32 -4.16 -8.11
CA MET A 104 -2.37 -3.28 -7.45
C MET A 104 -1.61 -2.43 -8.46
N THR A 105 -1.49 -1.15 -8.19
CA THR A 105 -0.60 -0.21 -8.87
C THR A 105 -0.16 0.87 -7.88
N HIS A 106 0.86 1.68 -8.23
CA HIS A 106 1.19 2.80 -7.34
C HIS A 106 0.24 3.99 -7.47
N GLY A 107 -0.26 4.29 -8.66
CA GLY A 107 -1.17 5.43 -8.86
C GLY A 107 -0.63 6.53 -9.78
N HIS A 108 0.67 6.54 -10.11
CA HIS A 108 1.28 7.56 -10.97
C HIS A 108 1.06 7.33 -12.48
N LYS A 109 0.77 6.10 -12.91
CA LYS A 109 0.47 5.73 -14.30
C LYS A 109 -1.00 5.40 -14.50
N LEU A 110 -1.56 4.63 -13.58
CA LEU A 110 -2.96 4.24 -13.54
C LEU A 110 -3.57 4.80 -12.24
N SER A 111 -4.76 5.33 -12.31
CA SER A 111 -5.44 5.97 -11.18
C SER A 111 -6.95 5.72 -11.28
N PRO A 112 -7.74 6.03 -10.26
CA PRO A 112 -9.20 5.98 -10.36
C PRO A 112 -9.78 6.80 -11.51
N ASP A 113 -9.07 7.85 -11.98
CA ASP A 113 -9.49 8.67 -13.13
C ASP A 113 -8.99 8.11 -14.47
N ASN A 114 -8.11 7.11 -14.46
CA ASN A 114 -7.55 6.43 -15.62
C ASN A 114 -7.41 4.93 -15.32
N LEU A 115 -8.56 4.27 -15.10
CA LEU A 115 -8.62 2.83 -14.82
C LEU A 115 -8.28 2.03 -16.08
N PRO A 116 -7.50 0.94 -15.96
CA PRO A 116 -7.39 -0.03 -17.03
C PRO A 116 -8.71 -0.81 -17.18
N PRO A 117 -8.89 -1.58 -18.26
CA PRO A 117 -10.05 -2.45 -18.37
C PRO A 117 -10.01 -3.53 -17.27
N LEU A 118 -10.92 -3.40 -16.29
CA LEU A 118 -11.08 -4.31 -15.16
C LEU A 118 -12.50 -4.90 -15.13
N ALA A 119 -12.62 -6.10 -14.62
CA ALA A 119 -13.93 -6.71 -14.36
C ALA A 119 -14.64 -6.02 -13.20
N HIS A 120 -15.98 -5.96 -13.25
CA HIS A 120 -16.80 -5.52 -12.13
C HIS A 120 -16.47 -6.36 -10.87
N GLY A 121 -16.50 -5.74 -9.69
CA GLY A 121 -16.15 -6.39 -8.44
C GLY A 121 -14.62 -6.46 -8.19
N THR A 122 -13.79 -5.84 -9.06
CA THR A 122 -12.38 -5.69 -8.78
C THR A 122 -12.15 -4.61 -7.71
N LEU A 123 -11.24 -4.86 -6.78
CA LEU A 123 -10.67 -3.86 -5.89
C LEU A 123 -9.39 -3.28 -6.51
N PHE A 124 -9.47 -2.03 -6.96
CA PHE A 124 -8.33 -1.28 -7.48
C PHE A 124 -7.58 -0.59 -6.34
N LEU A 125 -6.30 -0.92 -6.19
CA LEU A 125 -5.42 -0.40 -5.13
C LEU A 125 -4.40 0.57 -5.71
N SER A 126 -4.34 1.78 -5.15
CA SER A 126 -3.34 2.79 -5.54
C SER A 126 -2.86 3.61 -4.33
N GLY A 127 -1.66 4.18 -4.39
CA GLY A 127 -1.06 5.11 -3.43
C GLY A 127 -0.79 6.47 -4.07
N HIS A 128 0.46 6.94 -4.03
CA HIS A 128 1.01 8.10 -4.72
C HIS A 128 0.51 9.47 -4.26
N THR A 129 -0.79 9.62 -4.03
CA THR A 129 -1.35 10.93 -3.62
C THR A 129 -1.09 11.24 -2.15
N HIS A 130 -0.77 10.25 -1.33
CA HIS A 130 -0.65 10.29 0.13
C HIS A 130 -1.94 10.71 0.85
N VAL A 131 -3.08 10.64 0.16
CA VAL A 131 -4.41 10.98 0.67
C VAL A 131 -5.24 9.72 0.74
N PRO A 132 -5.69 9.28 1.93
CA PRO A 132 -6.52 8.10 2.05
C PRO A 132 -7.87 8.33 1.38
N ARG A 133 -8.33 7.33 0.62
CA ARG A 133 -9.58 7.42 -0.13
C ARG A 133 -10.21 6.06 -0.36
N PHE A 134 -11.53 6.01 -0.29
CA PHE A 134 -12.32 4.86 -0.74
C PHE A 134 -13.52 5.36 -1.52
N GLU A 135 -13.64 4.94 -2.78
CA GLU A 135 -14.71 5.37 -3.69
C GLU A 135 -15.04 4.26 -4.68
N GLU A 136 -16.21 4.32 -5.29
CA GLU A 136 -16.59 3.44 -6.39
C GLU A 136 -16.61 4.23 -7.71
N LYS A 137 -16.04 3.64 -8.77
CA LYS A 137 -16.05 4.17 -10.13
C LYS A 137 -16.41 3.07 -11.13
N GLY A 138 -17.59 3.16 -11.72
CA GLY A 138 -18.00 2.23 -12.76
C GLY A 138 -18.05 0.76 -12.35
N GLY A 139 -18.43 0.47 -11.12
CA GLY A 139 -18.46 -0.89 -10.57
C GLY A 139 -17.10 -1.41 -10.11
N ILE A 140 -16.09 -0.53 -10.00
CA ILE A 140 -14.77 -0.82 -9.47
C ILE A 140 -14.60 -0.10 -8.15
N ALA A 141 -14.36 -0.84 -7.06
CA ALA A 141 -13.98 -0.26 -5.78
C ALA A 141 -12.54 0.24 -5.86
N CYS A 142 -12.31 1.52 -5.58
CA CYS A 142 -10.99 2.16 -5.64
C CYS A 142 -10.54 2.54 -4.23
N LEU A 143 -9.38 2.04 -3.82
CA LEU A 143 -8.81 2.24 -2.51
C LEU A 143 -7.43 2.88 -2.60
N ASN A 144 -7.23 3.95 -1.82
CA ASN A 144 -5.91 4.48 -1.48
C ASN A 144 -5.74 4.42 0.04
N PRO A 145 -4.71 3.74 0.57
CA PRO A 145 -4.50 3.64 2.02
C PRO A 145 -3.94 4.92 2.65
N GLY A 146 -3.59 5.94 1.85
CA GLY A 146 -2.81 7.09 2.29
C GLY A 146 -1.32 6.80 2.34
N SER A 147 -0.57 7.59 3.10
CA SER A 147 0.86 7.36 3.34
C SER A 147 1.12 6.97 4.78
N VAL A 148 2.03 6.03 4.98
CA VAL A 148 2.46 5.59 6.31
C VAL A 148 3.52 6.51 6.92
N SER A 149 4.04 7.47 6.16
CA SER A 149 5.14 8.36 6.59
C SER A 149 4.84 9.85 6.42
N ILE A 150 4.44 10.27 5.24
CA ILE A 150 4.27 11.68 4.84
C ILE A 150 2.86 11.95 4.26
N PRO A 151 1.81 11.81 5.06
CA PRO A 151 0.43 12.06 4.63
C PRO A 151 0.25 13.50 4.18
N LYS A 152 -0.72 13.75 3.30
CA LYS A 152 -1.08 15.06 2.77
C LYS A 152 -2.49 15.47 3.18
N GLU A 153 -2.83 16.73 2.93
CA GLU A 153 -4.18 17.30 3.17
C GLU A 153 -4.65 17.13 4.63
N ASN A 154 -3.73 17.27 5.59
CA ASN A 154 -3.98 17.12 7.03
C ASN A 154 -4.53 15.72 7.44
N ASN A 155 -4.34 14.72 6.61
CA ASN A 155 -4.68 13.36 6.98
C ASN A 155 -3.66 12.77 7.97
N PRO A 156 -4.05 11.81 8.82
CA PRO A 156 -3.10 11.07 9.62
C PRO A 156 -2.30 10.07 8.76
N ARG A 157 -1.20 9.57 9.30
CA ARG A 157 -0.51 8.40 8.75
C ARG A 157 -1.45 7.19 8.83
N SER A 158 -1.63 6.49 7.72
CA SER A 158 -2.69 5.49 7.60
C SER A 158 -2.27 4.29 6.76
N TYR A 159 -3.04 3.23 6.90
CA TYR A 159 -2.97 2.00 6.13
C TYR A 159 -4.37 1.42 5.97
N ALA A 160 -4.54 0.45 5.09
CA ALA A 160 -5.80 -0.26 4.97
C ALA A 160 -5.67 -1.73 5.39
N VAL A 161 -6.78 -2.29 5.81
CA VAL A 161 -6.97 -3.73 6.06
C VAL A 161 -8.06 -4.22 5.12
N TYR A 162 -7.72 -5.23 4.33
CA TYR A 162 -8.68 -6.07 3.63
C TYR A 162 -8.89 -7.34 4.44
N ASP A 163 -10.13 -7.66 4.75
CA ASP A 163 -10.50 -8.90 5.45
C ASP A 163 -11.71 -9.54 4.78
N SER A 164 -11.46 -10.54 3.95
CA SER A 164 -12.52 -11.35 3.34
C SER A 164 -13.60 -10.52 2.63
N GLY A 165 -13.20 -9.49 1.86
CA GLY A 165 -14.08 -8.60 1.11
C GLY A 165 -14.45 -7.30 1.84
N GLU A 166 -14.27 -7.23 3.14
CA GLU A 166 -14.41 -6.01 3.91
C GLU A 166 -13.12 -5.17 3.89
N ILE A 167 -13.27 -3.85 3.87
CA ILE A 167 -12.17 -2.90 3.79
C ILE A 167 -12.33 -1.87 4.90
N ARG A 168 -11.25 -1.60 5.63
CA ARG A 168 -11.15 -0.43 6.48
C ARG A 168 -9.83 0.29 6.24
N VAL A 169 -9.89 1.60 6.08
CA VAL A 169 -8.73 2.49 6.12
C VAL A 169 -8.67 3.10 7.50
N GLN A 170 -7.53 3.01 8.16
CA GLN A 170 -7.39 3.46 9.53
C GLN A 170 -6.00 4.05 9.79
N ASP A 171 -5.91 4.89 10.82
CA ASP A 171 -4.64 5.37 11.33
C ASP A 171 -3.95 4.33 12.25
N PHE A 172 -2.72 4.61 12.65
CA PHE A 172 -1.98 3.72 13.55
C PHE A 172 -2.45 3.76 15.02
N ALA A 173 -3.36 4.67 15.37
CA ALA A 173 -4.05 4.69 16.65
C ALA A 173 -5.33 3.83 16.66
N GLY A 174 -5.74 3.33 15.48
CA GLY A 174 -6.94 2.50 15.31
C GLY A 174 -8.21 3.29 14.99
N ASN A 175 -8.10 4.59 14.71
CA ASN A 175 -9.25 5.37 14.26
C ASN A 175 -9.56 5.04 12.80
N ILE A 176 -10.80 4.64 12.52
CA ILE A 176 -11.26 4.31 11.18
C ILE A 176 -11.55 5.61 10.41
N LEU A 177 -10.92 5.77 9.25
CA LEU A 177 -11.12 6.89 8.31
C LEU A 177 -12.20 6.55 7.28
N PHE A 178 -12.17 5.32 6.77
CA PHE A 178 -13.14 4.80 5.80
C PHE A 178 -13.44 3.33 6.11
N TYR A 179 -14.67 2.94 5.84
CA TYR A 179 -15.12 1.55 5.87
C TYR A 179 -15.94 1.26 4.61
N GLY A 180 -15.74 0.10 4.02
CA GLY A 180 -16.45 -0.32 2.82
C GLY A 180 -16.33 -1.82 2.56
N SER A 181 -16.94 -2.25 1.46
CA SER A 181 -16.90 -3.64 1.01
C SER A 181 -16.75 -3.68 -0.50
N VAL A 182 -16.18 -4.76 -1.03
CA VAL A 182 -16.09 -5.05 -2.48
C VAL A 182 -17.28 -5.92 -2.92
N LEU A 183 -18.05 -6.45 -1.99
CA LEU A 183 -19.17 -7.38 -2.19
C LEU A 183 -20.52 -6.68 -2.11
#